data_aae8890f4574e6669e18978eeb3de866
#
_entry.id   aae8890f4574e6669e18978eeb3de866
#
_cell.length_a   1.000
_cell.length_b   1.000
_cell.length_c   1.000
_cell.angle_alpha   90.00
_cell.angle_beta   90.00
_cell.angle_gamma   90.00
#
_symmetry.space_group_name_H-M   'P 1'
#
loop_
_entity.id
_entity.type
_entity.pdbx_description
1 polymer ?
#
loop_
_entity_poly.entity_id
_entity_poly.type
_entity_poly.pdbx_seq_one_letter_code
_entity_poly.pdbx_strand_id
1 'polypeptide(L)' 'MKISYDKIADALYIYLRSGKVAKTKKITKRLLVDIDKKGNVLGIEMLEVSRQIPKKEIGKIYSEMPVYA' A
#
# COMPACT_ATOMS: atom_id res chain seq x y z
N MET A 1 -8.11 1.54 -8.90
CA MET A 1 -7.03 1.12 -7.99
C MET A 1 -5.77 1.91 -8.30
N LYS A 2 -5.05 2.28 -7.30
CA LYS A 2 -3.88 3.11 -7.44
C LYS A 2 -2.76 2.53 -6.58
N ILE A 3 -1.57 2.38 -7.15
CA ILE A 3 -0.42 1.86 -6.42
C ILE A 3 0.66 2.93 -6.41
N SER A 4 1.22 3.17 -5.24
CA SER A 4 2.26 4.17 -5.04
C SER A 4 3.39 3.59 -4.20
N TYR A 5 4.63 3.76 -4.66
CA TYR A 5 5.80 3.33 -3.91
C TYR A 5 6.68 4.54 -3.62
N ASP A 6 6.98 4.75 -2.34
CA ASP A 6 7.86 5.80 -1.87
C ASP A 6 9.24 5.18 -1.62
N LYS A 7 10.22 5.53 -2.45
CA LYS A 7 11.58 5.00 -2.35
C LYS A 7 12.28 5.41 -1.07
N ILE A 8 12.00 6.62 -0.60
CA ILE A 8 12.67 7.16 0.58
C ILE A 8 12.17 6.47 1.83
N ALA A 9 10.86 6.34 1.95
CA ALA A 9 10.23 5.67 3.08
C ALA A 9 10.26 4.15 2.95
N ASP A 10 10.56 3.63 1.76
CA ASP A 10 10.49 2.21 1.44
C ASP A 10 9.12 1.64 1.77
N ALA A 11 8.08 2.38 1.38
CA ALA A 11 6.69 2.05 1.66
C ALA A 11 5.86 1.98 0.38
N LEU A 12 5.01 0.97 0.32
CA LEU A 12 4.07 0.77 -0.79
C LEU A 12 2.66 1.01 -0.29
N TYR A 13 1.87 1.78 -1.03
CA TYR A 13 0.47 1.98 -0.71
C TYR A 13 -0.42 1.58 -1.88
N ILE A 14 -1.45 0.79 -1.58
CA ILE A 14 -2.44 0.38 -2.56
C ILE A 14 -3.78 1.00 -2.19
N TYR A 15 -4.25 1.94 -3.03
CA TYR A 15 -5.57 2.56 -2.85
C TYR A 15 -6.60 1.68 -3.53
N LEU A 16 -7.56 1.18 -2.76
CA LEU A 16 -8.61 0.31 -3.29
C LEU A 16 -9.89 1.06 -3.60
N ARG A 17 -10.23 2.03 -2.77
CA ARG A 17 -11.41 2.88 -2.97
C ARG A 17 -11.29 4.16 -2.17
N SER A 18 -11.98 5.20 -2.62
CA SER A 18 -12.02 6.45 -1.87
C SER A 18 -12.91 6.32 -0.64
N GLY A 19 -12.63 7.13 0.36
CA GLY A 19 -13.41 7.17 1.58
C GLY A 19 -12.61 7.81 2.69
N LYS A 20 -13.27 7.98 3.83
CA LYS A 20 -12.64 8.56 5.01
C LYS A 20 -12.13 7.44 5.91
N VAL A 21 -10.84 7.45 6.21
CA VAL A 21 -10.25 6.47 7.13
C VAL A 21 -10.79 6.71 8.53
N ALA A 22 -11.47 5.70 9.08
CA ALA A 22 -11.93 5.72 10.46
C ALA A 22 -10.90 5.02 11.38
N LYS A 23 -10.18 4.05 10.84
CA LYS A 23 -9.29 3.21 11.62
C LYS A 23 -8.20 2.62 10.73
N THR A 24 -7.00 2.53 11.25
CA THR A 24 -5.91 1.82 10.62
C THR A 24 -5.58 0.60 11.47
N LYS A 25 -5.72 -0.58 10.89
CA LYS A 25 -5.40 -1.83 11.56
C LYS A 25 -3.99 -2.27 11.21
N LYS A 26 -3.22 -2.59 12.21
CA LYS A 26 -1.87 -3.13 12.04
C LYS A 26 -1.97 -4.66 12.02
N ILE A 27 -1.85 -5.24 10.83
CA ILE A 27 -1.96 -6.70 10.65
C ILE A 27 -0.66 -7.37 11.10
N THR A 28 0.46 -6.82 10.62
CA THR A 28 1.79 -7.14 11.12
C THR A 28 2.52 -5.82 11.31
N LYS A 29 3.73 -5.84 11.85
CA LYS A 29 4.48 -4.59 12.00
C LYS A 29 4.86 -3.94 10.66
N ARG A 30 4.69 -4.65 9.54
CA ARG A 30 4.99 -4.15 8.20
C ARG A 30 3.77 -4.08 7.28
N LEU A 31 2.59 -4.41 7.78
CA LEU A 31 1.38 -4.42 6.97
C LEU A 31 0.24 -3.76 7.73
N LEU A 32 -0.30 -2.68 7.15
CA LEU A 32 -1.39 -1.92 7.74
C LEU A 32 -2.55 -1.84 6.75
N VAL A 33 -3.77 -1.77 7.28
CA VAL A 33 -4.99 -1.71 6.48
C VAL A 33 -5.84 -0.54 6.97
N ASP A 34 -6.19 0.35 6.04
CA ASP A 34 -7.08 1.48 6.33
C ASP A 34 -8.53 1.09 6.08
N ILE A 35 -9.39 1.35 7.05
CA ILE A 35 -10.78 0.92 7.05
C ILE A 35 -11.69 2.10 7.36
N ASP A 36 -12.85 2.16 6.69
CA ASP A 36 -13.85 3.17 6.98
C ASP A 36 -14.76 2.73 8.14
N LYS A 37 -15.75 3.57 8.49
CA LYS A 37 -16.68 3.29 9.58
C LYS A 37 -17.51 2.02 9.37
N LYS A 38 -17.72 1.63 8.12
CA LYS A 38 -18.53 0.45 7.78
C LYS A 38 -17.70 -0.83 7.68
N GLY A 39 -16.39 -0.73 7.87
CA GLY A 39 -15.52 -1.87 7.78
C GLY A 39 -14.99 -2.14 6.37
N ASN A 40 -15.21 -1.22 5.42
CA ASN A 40 -14.69 -1.36 4.08
C ASN A 40 -13.20 -1.05 4.06
N VAL A 41 -12.42 -1.86 3.36
CA VAL A 41 -11.00 -1.63 3.20
C VAL A 41 -10.78 -0.55 2.14
N LEU A 42 -10.13 0.54 2.54
CA LEU A 42 -9.85 1.66 1.64
C LEU A 42 -8.47 1.55 1.02
N GLY A 43 -7.53 1.01 1.75
CA GLY A 43 -6.16 0.90 1.27
C GLY A 43 -5.31 -0.01 2.13
N ILE A 44 -4.18 -0.41 1.57
CA ILE A 44 -3.23 -1.29 2.23
C ILE A 44 -1.85 -0.63 2.14
N GLU A 45 -1.14 -0.57 3.26
CA GLU A 45 0.22 -0.05 3.30
C GLU A 45 1.20 -1.13 3.71
N MET A 46 2.28 -1.26 2.95
CA MET A 46 3.36 -2.19 3.25
C MET A 46 4.61 -1.39 3.55
N LEU A 47 5.19 -1.61 4.73
CA LEU A 47 6.42 -0.94 5.17
C LEU A 47 7.62 -1.85 4.94
N GLU A 48 8.80 -1.24 4.84
CA GLU A 48 10.05 -1.96 4.60
C GLU A 48 9.91 -2.92 3.40
N VAL A 49 9.37 -2.39 2.31
CA VAL A 49 9.03 -3.17 1.12
C VAL A 49 10.23 -3.93 0.57
N SER A 50 11.40 -3.30 0.54
CA SER A 50 12.60 -3.92 0.00
C SER A 50 13.06 -5.15 0.79
N ARG A 51 12.61 -5.29 2.03
CA ARG A 51 12.88 -6.47 2.86
C ARG A 51 11.91 -7.60 2.59
N GLN A 52 10.75 -7.28 2.03
CA GLN A 52 9.68 -8.25 1.80
C GLN A 52 9.60 -8.66 0.33
N ILE A 53 9.95 -7.75 -0.56
CA ILE A 53 9.84 -7.94 -2.00
C ILE A 53 11.20 -7.64 -2.62
N PRO A 54 11.77 -8.52 -3.44
CA PRO A 54 13.02 -8.24 -4.12
C PRO A 54 12.93 -6.97 -4.97
N LYS A 55 14.00 -6.21 -5.05
CA LYS A 55 14.05 -4.95 -5.83
C LYS A 55 13.62 -5.15 -7.27
N LYS A 56 13.95 -6.29 -7.84
CA LYS A 56 13.55 -6.68 -9.18
C LYS A 56 12.03 -6.68 -9.34
N GLU A 57 11.32 -7.18 -8.32
CA GLU A 57 9.85 -7.23 -8.34
C GLU A 57 9.23 -5.86 -8.08
N ILE A 58 9.87 -5.05 -7.26
CA ILE A 58 9.40 -3.67 -7.01
C ILE A 58 9.45 -2.89 -8.34
N GLY A 59 10.50 -3.08 -9.12
CA GLY A 59 10.62 -2.42 -10.43
C GLY A 59 9.48 -2.76 -11.38
N LYS A 60 8.94 -3.97 -11.29
CA LYS A 60 7.83 -4.42 -12.13
C LYS A 60 6.51 -3.70 -11.84
N ILE A 61 6.34 -3.15 -10.64
CA ILE A 61 5.15 -2.38 -10.29
C ILE A 61 4.96 -1.22 -11.28
N TYR A 62 6.06 -0.56 -11.66
CA TYR A 62 6.02 0.57 -12.57
C TYR A 62 5.88 0.17 -14.03
N SER A 63 6.27 -1.05 -14.39
CA SER A 63 6.23 -1.50 -15.79
C SER A 63 4.99 -2.34 -16.11
N GLU A 64 4.44 -3.06 -15.16
CA GLU A 64 3.34 -4.00 -15.36
C GLU A 64 1.99 -3.53 -14.82
N MET A 65 1.98 -2.63 -13.85
CA MET A 65 0.76 -2.10 -13.25
C MET A 65 0.72 -0.59 -13.34
N PRO A 66 -0.43 -0.01 -13.69
CA PRO A 66 -0.56 1.45 -13.72
C PRO A 66 -0.33 2.01 -12.32
N VAL A 67 0.52 3.03 -12.24
CA VAL A 67 0.77 3.77 -11.01
C VAL A 67 0.26 5.18 -11.22
N TYR A 68 -0.64 5.62 -10.36
CA TYR A 68 -1.23 6.96 -10.44
C TYR A 68 -0.79 7.75 -9.23
N ALA A 69 -0.31 8.94 -9.48
CA ALA A 69 0.13 9.85 -8.40
C ALA A 69 -1.03 10.41 -7.59
#